data_f822fd2151e080713800dd4da6b30a67
#
_entry.id   f822fd2151e080713800dd4da6b30a67
#
_cell.length_a   1.000
_cell.length_b   1.000
_cell.length_c   1.000
_cell.angle_alpha   90.00
_cell.angle_beta   90.00
_cell.angle_gamma   90.00
#
_symmetry.space_group_name_H-M   'P 1'
#
loop_
_entity.id
_entity.type
_entity.pdbx_description
1 polymer ?
#
loop_
_entity_poly.entity_id
_entity_poly.type
_entity_poly.pdbx_seq_one_letter_code
_entity_poly.pdbx_strand_id
1 'polypeptide(L)'
;MKVKKVLFYHDEFPNGGAERVTIDIANYVSLYDYKVFVVTSKINSSNFPNITILQLPGLNSSEEVENLDFIVDTISSLSIDIFILPIHLNIPLLKLIREKTDCRLIFSLHCTPYWEVISHLYLKKKKVKGNFLKTLEWWLLTYPKTMWLKKYNKEIGEYHRQIYDLVDVYTVLCDEYRNALQKGLGLPVGSNKFHVLHNSEKTVVNVNLRKKRQLLYVGRISYDDKRVDRLIYIWNIICKKAPEWELIIVGDGPDRRDVESLVERLKLERVRFVGYQSGVQKFYEDASILCLTSNFEGWPLALTEAQANGVIPFAFNCTAGIHKILAPSGINGVLIPPYHLRIYAKKILELMDNPLKMNEMRHNVVLKSKEYSPDLVGCKWLTLFDNLI
;
A
#
# COMPACT_ATOMS: atom_id res chain seq x y z
N MET A 1 -33.76 12.41 -4.39
CA MET A 1 -32.64 12.99 -3.59
C MET A 1 -31.65 13.65 -4.53
N LYS A 2 -30.92 14.69 -4.08
CA LYS A 2 -29.82 15.27 -4.90
C LYS A 2 -28.69 14.26 -4.99
N VAL A 3 -28.21 13.96 -6.20
CA VAL A 3 -27.07 13.08 -6.40
C VAL A 3 -25.82 13.75 -5.84
N LYS A 4 -25.15 13.08 -4.91
CA LYS A 4 -23.93 13.55 -4.26
C LYS A 4 -22.71 13.24 -5.15
N LYS A 5 -21.69 14.11 -5.13
CA LYS A 5 -20.56 14.02 -6.04
C LYS A 5 -19.23 14.05 -5.31
N VAL A 6 -18.40 13.06 -5.61
CA VAL A 6 -17.06 12.90 -5.02
C VAL A 6 -16.01 12.98 -6.11
N LEU A 7 -14.96 13.77 -5.90
CA LEU A 7 -13.84 13.93 -6.81
C LEU A 7 -12.55 13.43 -6.13
N PHE A 8 -11.86 12.48 -6.74
CA PHE A 8 -10.54 12.03 -6.34
C PHE A 8 -9.46 12.63 -7.25
N TYR A 9 -8.30 12.91 -6.69
CA TYR A 9 -7.09 13.25 -7.44
C TYR A 9 -6.11 12.08 -7.49
N HIS A 10 -5.55 11.78 -8.66
CA HIS A 10 -4.45 10.84 -8.84
C HIS A 10 -3.48 11.37 -9.91
N ASP A 11 -2.16 11.18 -9.77
CA ASP A 11 -1.20 11.57 -10.81
C ASP A 11 -1.39 10.75 -12.08
N GLU A 12 -1.49 9.43 -11.93
CA GLU A 12 -1.80 8.49 -13.02
C GLU A 12 -2.97 7.60 -12.61
N PHE A 13 -3.91 7.31 -13.49
CA PHE A 13 -5.07 6.49 -13.14
C PHE A 13 -5.42 5.46 -14.24
N PRO A 14 -5.59 4.16 -13.86
CA PRO A 14 -5.10 3.54 -12.63
C PRO A 14 -3.61 3.21 -12.74
N ASN A 15 -2.85 3.21 -11.64
CA ASN A 15 -1.45 2.84 -11.65
C ASN A 15 -0.99 2.01 -10.43
N GLY A 16 -1.75 1.91 -9.36
CA GLY A 16 -1.29 1.25 -8.15
C GLY A 16 -2.38 0.88 -7.15
N GLY A 17 -1.98 0.78 -5.88
CA GLY A 17 -2.87 0.36 -4.80
C GLY A 17 -3.89 1.41 -4.38
N ALA A 18 -3.52 2.70 -4.37
CA ALA A 18 -4.43 3.78 -3.99
C ALA A 18 -5.55 3.96 -5.02
N GLU A 19 -5.21 3.86 -6.31
CA GLU A 19 -6.16 3.93 -7.42
C GLU A 19 -7.14 2.75 -7.38
N ARG A 20 -6.65 1.54 -7.04
CA ARG A 20 -7.53 0.38 -6.83
C ARG A 20 -8.53 0.63 -5.70
N VAL A 21 -8.09 1.22 -4.59
CA VAL A 21 -8.99 1.59 -3.48
C VAL A 21 -10.04 2.59 -3.94
N THR A 22 -9.68 3.59 -4.75
CA THR A 22 -10.64 4.54 -5.35
C THR A 22 -11.67 3.81 -6.21
N ILE A 23 -11.25 2.83 -7.02
CA ILE A 23 -12.16 2.02 -7.85
C ILE A 23 -13.13 1.23 -6.95
N ASP A 24 -12.64 0.61 -5.89
CA ASP A 24 -13.46 -0.20 -4.97
C ASP A 24 -14.48 0.69 -4.24
N ILE A 25 -14.06 1.89 -3.77
CA ILE A 25 -14.97 2.88 -3.17
C ILE A 25 -16.04 3.31 -4.18
N ALA A 26 -15.63 3.67 -5.40
CA ALA A 26 -16.55 4.12 -6.44
C ALA A 26 -17.60 3.05 -6.78
N ASN A 27 -17.18 1.80 -6.91
CA ASN A 27 -18.09 0.69 -7.17
C ASN A 27 -19.12 0.48 -6.05
N TYR A 28 -18.73 0.74 -4.80
CA TYR A 28 -19.65 0.60 -3.69
C TYR A 28 -20.60 1.79 -3.55
N VAL A 29 -20.07 3.02 -3.52
CA VAL A 29 -20.89 4.21 -3.26
C VAL A 29 -21.84 4.55 -4.43
N SER A 30 -21.51 4.14 -5.64
CA SER A 30 -22.40 4.31 -6.81
C SER A 30 -23.72 3.55 -6.68
N LEU A 31 -23.84 2.60 -5.75
CA LEU A 31 -25.08 1.93 -5.41
C LEU A 31 -26.03 2.81 -4.55
N TYR A 32 -25.56 3.98 -4.07
CA TYR A 32 -26.24 4.85 -3.08
C TYR A 32 -26.28 6.33 -3.51
N ASP A 33 -26.71 6.62 -4.71
CA ASP A 33 -26.87 7.98 -5.27
C ASP A 33 -25.58 8.85 -5.24
N TYR A 34 -24.39 8.23 -5.29
CA TYR A 34 -23.13 8.92 -5.46
C TYR A 34 -22.61 8.81 -6.88
N LYS A 35 -22.07 9.92 -7.40
CA LYS A 35 -21.27 9.95 -8.64
C LYS A 35 -19.80 10.21 -8.29
N VAL A 36 -18.92 9.38 -8.84
CA VAL A 36 -17.48 9.49 -8.58
C VAL A 36 -16.77 10.00 -9.82
N PHE A 37 -15.94 10.99 -9.60
CA PHE A 37 -15.05 11.58 -10.58
C PHE A 37 -13.59 11.34 -10.16
N VAL A 38 -12.71 11.21 -11.13
CA VAL A 38 -11.26 11.17 -10.91
C VAL A 38 -10.64 12.20 -11.84
N VAL A 39 -9.83 13.10 -11.26
CA VAL A 39 -8.98 14.00 -12.03
C VAL A 39 -7.54 13.48 -11.99
N THR A 40 -6.88 13.42 -13.16
CA THR A 40 -5.57 12.81 -13.31
C THR A 40 -4.74 13.46 -14.42
N SER A 41 -3.40 13.46 -14.27
CA SER A 41 -2.49 13.93 -15.32
C SER A 41 -2.36 12.91 -16.46
N LYS A 42 -2.49 11.60 -16.14
CA LYS A 42 -2.33 10.53 -17.13
C LYS A 42 -3.36 9.43 -16.97
N ILE A 43 -4.06 9.16 -18.07
CA ILE A 43 -5.05 8.07 -18.14
C ILE A 43 -4.40 6.83 -18.70
N ASN A 44 -4.28 5.76 -17.88
CA ASN A 44 -3.76 4.47 -18.31
C ASN A 44 -4.89 3.52 -18.77
N SER A 45 -6.12 3.73 -18.30
CA SER A 45 -7.34 3.05 -18.74
C SER A 45 -8.56 3.91 -18.39
N SER A 46 -9.58 3.87 -19.22
CA SER A 46 -10.83 4.64 -19.05
C SER A 46 -12.08 3.76 -18.86
N ASN A 47 -11.94 2.44 -18.85
CA ASN A 47 -13.08 1.53 -18.80
C ASN A 47 -13.53 1.22 -17.37
N PHE A 48 -14.09 2.23 -16.68
CA PHE A 48 -14.66 2.12 -15.33
C PHE A 48 -16.08 2.66 -15.33
N PRO A 49 -17.12 1.80 -15.32
CA PRO A 49 -18.52 2.23 -15.50
C PRO A 49 -19.01 3.20 -14.41
N ASN A 50 -18.42 3.15 -13.22
CA ASN A 50 -18.82 3.96 -12.07
C ASN A 50 -17.93 5.18 -11.81
N ILE A 51 -17.00 5.49 -12.72
CA ILE A 51 -16.04 6.59 -12.57
C ILE A 51 -16.04 7.45 -13.85
N THR A 52 -16.23 8.75 -13.70
CA THR A 52 -15.96 9.71 -14.77
C THR A 52 -14.53 10.24 -14.61
N ILE A 53 -13.68 10.00 -15.62
CA ILE A 53 -12.28 10.41 -15.59
C ILE A 53 -12.12 11.73 -16.32
N LEU A 54 -11.44 12.69 -15.69
CA LEU A 54 -11.12 14.02 -16.20
C LEU A 54 -9.60 14.15 -16.29
N GLN A 55 -9.09 14.49 -17.46
CA GLN A 55 -7.65 14.70 -17.64
C GLN A 55 -7.28 16.15 -17.37
N LEU A 56 -6.19 16.35 -16.63
CA LEU A 56 -5.60 17.67 -16.40
C LEU A 56 -5.05 18.25 -17.70
N PRO A 57 -5.15 19.57 -17.93
CA PRO A 57 -4.62 20.22 -19.12
C PRO A 57 -3.10 20.24 -19.18
N GLY A 58 -2.41 20.42 -18.04
CA GLY A 58 -0.96 20.41 -17.95
C GLY A 58 -0.37 18.99 -17.83
N LEU A 59 0.82 18.80 -18.43
CA LEU A 59 1.44 17.48 -18.57
C LEU A 59 2.16 16.97 -17.31
N ASN A 60 2.47 17.84 -16.33
CA ASN A 60 3.56 17.51 -15.40
C ASN A 60 3.21 17.37 -13.93
N SER A 61 2.28 18.01 -13.34
CA SER A 61 1.86 17.76 -11.95
C SER A 61 0.67 18.60 -11.50
N SER A 62 0.07 18.23 -10.37
CA SER A 62 -0.95 19.05 -9.69
C SER A 62 -0.43 20.39 -9.15
N GLU A 63 0.86 20.68 -9.23
CA GLU A 63 1.47 21.93 -8.73
C GLU A 63 1.50 23.03 -9.79
N GLU A 64 1.28 22.71 -11.06
CA GLU A 64 1.14 23.71 -12.11
C GLU A 64 -0.13 24.54 -11.90
N VAL A 65 -0.01 25.87 -12.01
CA VAL A 65 -1.12 26.82 -11.75
C VAL A 65 -2.35 26.49 -12.59
N GLU A 66 -2.16 26.13 -13.86
CA GLU A 66 -3.23 25.75 -14.78
C GLU A 66 -4.02 24.52 -14.28
N ASN A 67 -3.31 23.54 -13.71
CA ASN A 67 -3.92 22.34 -13.15
C ASN A 67 -4.67 22.63 -11.84
N LEU A 68 -4.14 23.55 -11.01
CA LEU A 68 -4.81 23.97 -9.79
C LEU A 68 -6.15 24.67 -10.10
N ASP A 69 -6.14 25.63 -11.04
CA ASP A 69 -7.35 26.34 -11.46
C ASP A 69 -8.36 25.38 -12.11
N PHE A 70 -7.91 24.46 -12.97
CA PHE A 70 -8.78 23.45 -13.58
C PHE A 70 -9.49 22.58 -12.51
N ILE A 71 -8.79 22.17 -11.44
CA ILE A 71 -9.41 21.36 -10.37
C ILE A 71 -10.48 22.19 -9.65
N VAL A 72 -10.19 23.44 -9.30
CA VAL A 72 -11.15 24.33 -8.62
C VAL A 72 -12.37 24.63 -9.49
N ASP A 73 -12.15 24.90 -10.78
CA ASP A 73 -13.25 25.14 -11.73
C ASP A 73 -14.10 23.87 -11.93
N THR A 74 -13.46 22.70 -11.94
CA THR A 74 -14.16 21.41 -11.98
C THR A 74 -15.03 21.20 -10.73
N ILE A 75 -14.49 21.50 -9.53
CA ILE A 75 -15.27 21.41 -8.28
C ILE A 75 -16.48 22.30 -8.34
N SER A 76 -16.33 23.55 -8.78
CA SER A 76 -17.40 24.55 -8.84
C SER A 76 -18.43 24.20 -9.92
N SER A 77 -18.00 23.93 -11.15
CA SER A 77 -18.88 23.68 -12.31
C SER A 77 -19.68 22.39 -12.17
N LEU A 78 -19.08 21.33 -11.64
CA LEU A 78 -19.74 20.07 -11.36
C LEU A 78 -20.50 20.09 -10.01
N SER A 79 -20.33 21.09 -9.17
CA SER A 79 -20.85 21.14 -7.80
C SER A 79 -20.42 19.87 -7.03
N ILE A 80 -19.11 19.66 -6.90
CA ILE A 80 -18.54 18.55 -6.16
C ILE A 80 -18.76 18.78 -4.66
N ASP A 81 -19.33 17.79 -3.98
CA ASP A 81 -19.62 17.88 -2.55
C ASP A 81 -18.37 17.51 -1.71
N ILE A 82 -17.57 16.51 -2.15
CA ILE A 82 -16.37 16.03 -1.44
C ILE A 82 -15.20 15.93 -2.41
N PHE A 83 -14.06 16.50 -2.04
CA PHE A 83 -12.77 16.29 -2.71
C PHE A 83 -11.84 15.42 -1.86
N ILE A 84 -11.25 14.38 -2.44
CA ILE A 84 -10.36 13.44 -1.77
C ILE A 84 -8.98 13.51 -2.40
N LEU A 85 -7.96 13.80 -1.57
CA LEU A 85 -6.57 13.82 -1.96
C LEU A 85 -5.84 12.60 -1.36
N PRO A 86 -5.59 11.52 -2.14
CA PRO A 86 -4.85 10.36 -1.67
C PRO A 86 -3.34 10.63 -1.71
N ILE A 87 -2.65 10.41 -0.61
CA ILE A 87 -1.18 10.36 -0.46
C ILE A 87 -0.45 11.70 -0.69
N HIS A 88 -0.84 12.51 -1.68
CA HIS A 88 -0.10 13.70 -2.10
C HIS A 88 -0.19 14.84 -1.08
N LEU A 89 0.97 15.36 -0.66
CA LEU A 89 1.06 16.50 0.27
C LEU A 89 0.93 17.85 -0.48
N ASN A 90 -0.15 18.04 -1.24
CA ASN A 90 -0.36 19.27 -2.03
C ASN A 90 -1.12 20.33 -1.22
N ILE A 91 -0.39 21.06 -0.39
CA ILE A 91 -0.95 22.13 0.46
C ILE A 91 -1.49 23.32 -0.35
N PRO A 92 -0.81 23.80 -1.43
CA PRO A 92 -1.36 24.86 -2.27
C PRO A 92 -2.75 24.54 -2.82
N LEU A 93 -2.95 23.33 -3.35
CA LEU A 93 -4.24 22.88 -3.85
C LEU A 93 -5.33 22.92 -2.75
N LEU A 94 -5.04 22.34 -1.58
CA LEU A 94 -6.01 22.29 -0.49
C LEU A 94 -6.39 23.69 0.00
N LYS A 95 -5.44 24.64 0.08
CA LYS A 95 -5.71 26.03 0.41
C LYS A 95 -6.61 26.68 -0.63
N LEU A 96 -6.29 26.51 -1.90
CA LEU A 96 -7.04 27.11 -2.99
C LEU A 96 -8.50 26.60 -3.05
N ILE A 97 -8.71 25.29 -2.87
CA ILE A 97 -10.06 24.71 -2.79
C ILE A 97 -10.82 25.29 -1.57
N ARG A 98 -10.15 25.38 -0.41
CA ARG A 98 -10.76 25.90 0.82
C ARG A 98 -11.14 27.38 0.70
N GLU A 99 -10.39 28.17 -0.05
CA GLU A 99 -10.65 29.60 -0.26
C GLU A 99 -11.75 29.86 -1.31
N LYS A 100 -11.83 29.02 -2.36
CA LYS A 100 -12.71 29.29 -3.51
C LYS A 100 -13.98 28.45 -3.54
N THR A 101 -14.13 27.44 -2.67
CA THR A 101 -15.27 26.51 -2.70
C THR A 101 -15.74 26.10 -1.31
N ASP A 102 -17.00 25.63 -1.21
CA ASP A 102 -17.55 25.02 0.00
C ASP A 102 -17.37 23.49 0.06
N CYS A 103 -16.56 22.94 -0.86
CA CYS A 103 -16.31 21.51 -0.97
C CYS A 103 -15.66 20.94 0.30
N ARG A 104 -16.15 19.80 0.79
CA ARG A 104 -15.54 19.07 1.91
C ARG A 104 -14.25 18.42 1.48
N LEU A 105 -13.22 18.52 2.31
CA LEU A 105 -11.87 18.06 2.02
C LEU A 105 -11.52 16.82 2.84
N ILE A 106 -11.14 15.74 2.17
CA ILE A 106 -10.60 14.53 2.79
C ILE A 106 -9.16 14.33 2.31
N PHE A 107 -8.23 14.21 3.25
CA PHE A 107 -6.91 13.67 2.95
C PHE A 107 -6.85 12.19 3.33
N SER A 108 -6.40 11.32 2.41
CA SER A 108 -6.34 9.87 2.62
C SER A 108 -4.92 9.35 2.58
N LEU A 109 -4.36 9.01 3.75
CA LEU A 109 -3.01 8.48 3.85
C LEU A 109 -2.98 6.96 3.61
N HIS A 110 -2.64 6.54 2.40
CA HIS A 110 -2.51 5.13 2.01
C HIS A 110 -1.13 4.52 2.30
N CYS A 111 -0.26 5.25 2.98
CA CYS A 111 1.09 4.81 3.37
C CYS A 111 1.27 4.78 4.89
N THR A 112 2.41 4.24 5.34
CA THR A 112 2.83 4.42 6.73
C THR A 112 3.15 5.88 7.00
N PRO A 113 2.77 6.46 8.17
CA PRO A 113 3.15 7.83 8.51
C PRO A 113 4.67 8.05 8.39
N TYR A 114 5.04 9.21 7.88
CA TYR A 114 6.44 9.61 7.68
C TYR A 114 7.24 8.70 6.71
N TRP A 115 6.54 8.02 5.77
CA TRP A 115 7.19 7.18 4.74
C TRP A 115 8.18 7.98 3.89
N GLU A 116 7.96 9.26 3.71
CA GLU A 116 8.81 10.21 2.99
C GLU A 116 10.22 10.26 3.60
N VAL A 117 10.32 10.20 4.93
CA VAL A 117 11.61 10.15 5.64
C VAL A 117 12.37 8.88 5.29
N ILE A 118 11.67 7.75 5.26
CA ILE A 118 12.28 6.45 4.94
C ILE A 118 12.74 6.45 3.48
N SER A 119 11.89 6.92 2.57
CA SER A 119 12.22 7.05 1.13
C SER A 119 13.42 7.97 0.91
N HIS A 120 13.44 9.14 1.56
CA HIS A 120 14.56 10.08 1.47
C HIS A 120 15.89 9.50 1.95
N LEU A 121 15.90 8.80 3.08
CA LEU A 121 17.08 8.09 3.58
C LEU A 121 17.59 7.06 2.58
N TYR A 122 16.68 6.31 1.98
CA TYR A 122 17.03 5.32 0.97
C TYR A 122 17.64 5.96 -0.27
N LEU A 123 17.03 7.01 -0.83
CA LEU A 123 17.54 7.73 -2.00
C LEU A 123 18.94 8.30 -1.74
N LYS A 124 19.18 8.85 -0.55
CA LYS A 124 20.53 9.32 -0.15
C LYS A 124 21.51 8.16 -0.10
N LYS A 125 21.14 7.02 0.47
CA LYS A 125 21.98 5.83 0.51
C LYS A 125 22.35 5.32 -0.89
N LYS A 126 21.39 5.32 -1.82
CA LYS A 126 21.61 4.91 -3.21
C LYS A 126 22.65 5.80 -3.91
N LYS A 127 22.61 7.13 -3.68
CA LYS A 127 23.54 8.09 -4.26
C LYS A 127 25.00 7.91 -3.80
N VAL A 128 25.23 7.34 -2.62
CA VAL A 128 26.60 7.13 -2.10
C VAL A 128 27.16 5.72 -2.36
N LYS A 129 26.29 4.81 -2.87
CA LYS A 129 26.69 3.45 -3.23
C LYS A 129 27.80 3.46 -4.28
N GLY A 130 28.87 2.73 -4.02
CA GLY A 130 30.05 2.65 -4.93
C GLY A 130 31.20 3.62 -4.58
N ASN A 131 30.99 4.57 -3.66
CA ASN A 131 32.04 5.41 -3.12
C ASN A 131 32.25 5.12 -1.64
N PHE A 132 33.38 4.51 -1.29
CA PHE A 132 33.67 4.05 0.06
C PHE A 132 33.64 5.20 1.10
N LEU A 133 34.27 6.33 0.81
CA LEU A 133 34.34 7.48 1.71
C LEU A 133 32.94 8.08 1.95
N LYS A 134 32.13 8.27 0.90
CA LYS A 134 30.76 8.76 1.02
C LYS A 134 29.85 7.75 1.72
N THR A 135 30.10 6.46 1.54
CA THR A 135 29.36 5.40 2.25
C THR A 135 29.70 5.42 3.74
N LEU A 136 30.96 5.61 4.11
CA LEU A 136 31.40 5.75 5.49
C LEU A 136 30.82 7.02 6.14
N GLU A 137 30.86 8.16 5.45
CA GLU A 137 30.23 9.42 5.87
C GLU A 137 28.73 9.24 6.09
N TRP A 138 28.04 8.52 5.18
CA TRP A 138 26.62 8.25 5.32
C TRP A 138 26.31 7.46 6.60
N TRP A 139 27.11 6.42 6.91
CA TRP A 139 26.91 5.59 8.10
C TRP A 139 27.28 6.30 9.41
N LEU A 140 28.33 7.10 9.41
CA LEU A 140 28.84 7.74 10.62
C LEU A 140 28.17 9.08 10.93
N LEU A 141 27.75 9.83 9.91
CA LEU A 141 27.22 11.19 10.08
C LEU A 141 25.77 11.33 9.61
N THR A 142 25.48 10.97 8.34
CA THR A 142 24.17 11.27 7.73
C THR A 142 23.04 10.45 8.36
N TYR A 143 23.21 9.14 8.46
CA TYR A 143 22.20 8.25 9.01
C TYR A 143 21.93 8.50 10.50
N PRO A 144 22.95 8.53 11.39
CA PRO A 144 22.74 8.84 12.81
C PRO A 144 22.12 10.23 13.02
N LYS A 145 22.63 11.26 12.31
CA LYS A 145 22.10 12.62 12.41
C LYS A 145 20.61 12.68 12.03
N THR A 146 20.21 12.00 10.95
CA THR A 146 18.81 11.98 10.52
C THR A 146 17.94 11.24 11.52
N MET A 147 18.39 10.09 12.04
CA MET A 147 17.63 9.28 12.98
C MET A 147 17.53 9.92 14.37
N TRP A 148 18.61 10.54 14.87
CA TRP A 148 18.64 11.11 16.21
C TRP A 148 18.05 12.51 16.30
N LEU A 149 18.38 13.39 15.36
CA LEU A 149 17.86 14.77 15.38
C LEU A 149 16.42 14.87 14.90
N LYS A 150 15.89 13.83 14.25
CA LYS A 150 14.51 13.78 13.72
C LYS A 150 14.11 15.03 12.93
N LYS A 151 15.09 15.73 12.30
CA LYS A 151 14.85 16.99 11.59
C LYS A 151 13.79 16.80 10.48
N TYR A 152 13.96 15.75 9.65
CA TYR A 152 12.98 15.44 8.61
C TYR A 152 11.61 15.09 9.18
N ASN A 153 11.55 14.40 10.34
CA ASN A 153 10.28 14.11 10.98
C ASN A 153 9.55 15.40 11.40
N LYS A 154 10.30 16.47 11.78
CA LYS A 154 9.68 17.77 12.08
C LYS A 154 9.18 18.46 10.83
N GLU A 155 9.98 18.49 9.76
CA GLU A 155 9.60 19.09 8.47
C GLU A 155 8.37 18.39 7.88
N ILE A 156 8.40 17.06 7.75
CA ILE A 156 7.25 16.28 7.26
C ILE A 156 6.06 16.38 8.23
N GLY A 157 6.32 16.38 9.54
CA GLY A 157 5.28 16.61 10.54
C GLY A 157 4.56 17.95 10.36
N GLU A 158 5.30 19.01 10.02
CA GLU A 158 4.69 20.32 9.74
C GLU A 158 3.79 20.28 8.50
N TYR A 159 4.19 19.56 7.42
CA TYR A 159 3.31 19.35 6.26
C TYR A 159 2.02 18.59 6.65
N HIS A 160 2.13 17.50 7.40
CA HIS A 160 0.96 16.78 7.88
C HIS A 160 0.09 17.63 8.81
N ARG A 161 0.69 18.54 9.60
CA ARG A 161 -0.04 19.46 10.46
C ARG A 161 -0.85 20.45 9.64
N GLN A 162 -0.24 21.07 8.63
CA GLN A 162 -0.93 22.00 7.74
C GLN A 162 -2.08 21.31 7.00
N ILE A 163 -1.88 20.08 6.52
CA ILE A 163 -2.97 19.31 5.92
C ILE A 163 -4.08 19.04 6.93
N TYR A 164 -3.74 18.58 8.14
CA TYR A 164 -4.72 18.32 9.19
C TYR A 164 -5.56 19.56 9.51
N ASP A 165 -4.97 20.73 9.53
CA ASP A 165 -5.67 21.99 9.81
C ASP A 165 -6.62 22.37 8.65
N LEU A 166 -6.25 22.09 7.40
CA LEU A 166 -7.00 22.43 6.19
C LEU A 166 -8.17 21.48 5.89
N VAL A 167 -8.07 20.18 6.20
CA VAL A 167 -9.07 19.18 5.80
C VAL A 167 -10.17 19.03 6.85
N ASP A 168 -11.34 18.56 6.43
CA ASP A 168 -12.43 18.18 7.33
C ASP A 168 -12.16 16.78 7.93
N VAL A 169 -11.59 15.88 7.13
CA VAL A 169 -11.27 14.50 7.51
C VAL A 169 -9.86 14.11 7.07
N TYR A 170 -9.17 13.41 7.94
CA TYR A 170 -7.87 12.79 7.67
C TYR A 170 -7.99 11.27 7.87
N THR A 171 -7.97 10.47 6.79
CA THR A 171 -8.08 9.01 6.91
C THR A 171 -6.71 8.34 7.03
N VAL A 172 -6.65 7.29 7.82
CA VAL A 172 -5.48 6.43 8.02
C VAL A 172 -5.89 4.96 8.02
N LEU A 173 -4.92 4.06 7.80
CA LEU A 173 -5.21 2.64 7.57
C LEU A 173 -5.38 1.81 8.85
N CYS A 174 -4.86 2.27 10.00
CA CYS A 174 -5.02 1.58 11.29
C CYS A 174 -4.87 2.56 12.46
N ASP A 175 -5.29 2.10 13.65
CA ASP A 175 -5.24 2.90 14.89
C ASP A 175 -3.83 3.30 15.26
N GLU A 176 -2.86 2.43 15.03
CA GLU A 176 -1.46 2.69 15.32
C GLU A 176 -0.91 3.85 14.48
N TYR A 177 -1.35 3.97 13.22
CA TYR A 177 -1.00 5.10 12.35
C TYR A 177 -1.66 6.39 12.82
N ARG A 178 -2.94 6.34 13.22
CA ARG A 178 -3.61 7.48 13.86
C ARG A 178 -2.84 7.95 15.09
N ASN A 179 -2.51 7.04 16.00
CA ASN A 179 -1.81 7.35 17.24
C ASN A 179 -0.41 7.92 16.98
N ALA A 180 0.31 7.39 15.98
CA ALA A 180 1.62 7.89 15.58
C ALA A 180 1.55 9.33 15.05
N LEU A 181 0.55 9.64 14.22
CA LEU A 181 0.32 11.01 13.71
C LEU A 181 -0.13 11.94 14.83
N GLN A 182 -1.11 11.57 15.64
CA GLN A 182 -1.56 12.41 16.77
C GLN A 182 -0.39 12.79 17.68
N LYS A 183 0.44 11.82 18.05
CA LYS A 183 1.64 12.06 18.86
C LYS A 183 2.68 12.92 18.13
N GLY A 184 2.93 12.63 16.86
CA GLY A 184 3.93 13.34 16.06
C GLY A 184 3.56 14.78 15.78
N LEU A 185 2.27 15.07 15.67
CA LEU A 185 1.70 16.40 15.45
C LEU A 185 1.41 17.17 16.74
N GLY A 186 1.61 16.56 17.91
CA GLY A 186 1.29 17.19 19.20
C GLY A 186 -0.20 17.49 19.37
N LEU A 187 -1.07 16.66 18.77
CA LEU A 187 -2.53 16.82 18.87
C LEU A 187 -3.07 16.16 20.14
N PRO A 188 -4.13 16.71 20.74
CA PRO A 188 -4.78 16.10 21.90
C PRO A 188 -5.34 14.73 21.55
N VAL A 189 -5.35 13.84 22.54
CA VAL A 189 -6.02 12.54 22.44
C VAL A 189 -7.52 12.79 22.18
N GLY A 190 -8.07 12.12 21.16
CA GLY A 190 -9.47 12.31 20.78
C GLY A 190 -9.70 13.38 19.70
N SER A 191 -8.65 13.87 19.03
CA SER A 191 -8.80 14.71 17.83
C SER A 191 -9.73 14.03 16.82
N ASN A 192 -10.83 14.69 16.48
CA ASN A 192 -11.99 14.10 15.79
C ASN A 192 -11.85 13.97 14.25
N LYS A 193 -10.85 14.62 13.65
CA LYS A 193 -10.66 14.56 12.19
C LYS A 193 -10.05 13.26 11.68
N PHE A 194 -9.39 12.47 12.56
CA PHE A 194 -8.79 11.19 12.15
C PHE A 194 -9.82 10.06 12.10
N HIS A 195 -9.96 9.43 10.92
CA HIS A 195 -10.78 8.25 10.71
C HIS A 195 -9.94 7.06 10.26
N VAL A 196 -10.19 5.88 10.83
CA VAL A 196 -9.49 4.65 10.47
C VAL A 196 -10.30 3.89 9.43
N LEU A 197 -9.80 3.86 8.19
CA LEU A 197 -10.41 3.19 7.06
C LEU A 197 -9.36 2.29 6.38
N HIS A 198 -9.57 0.98 6.46
CA HIS A 198 -8.71 0.00 5.79
C HIS A 198 -8.95 0.01 4.29
N ASN A 199 -7.99 -0.49 3.52
CA ASN A 199 -8.24 -0.83 2.13
C ASN A 199 -9.14 -2.07 2.05
N SER A 200 -10.05 -2.10 1.09
CA SER A 200 -10.91 -3.25 0.82
C SER A 200 -10.15 -4.35 0.08
N GLU A 201 -10.65 -5.56 0.21
CA GLU A 201 -10.20 -6.70 -0.57
C GLU A 201 -11.40 -7.48 -1.13
N LYS A 202 -11.29 -7.87 -2.40
CA LYS A 202 -12.37 -8.62 -3.06
C LYS A 202 -12.64 -9.94 -2.35
N THR A 203 -13.90 -10.22 -2.09
CA THR A 203 -14.31 -11.51 -1.53
C THR A 203 -14.19 -12.59 -2.61
N VAL A 204 -13.44 -13.64 -2.32
CA VAL A 204 -13.35 -14.84 -3.17
C VAL A 204 -14.43 -15.81 -2.71
N VAL A 205 -15.42 -16.07 -3.57
CA VAL A 205 -16.58 -16.90 -3.23
C VAL A 205 -16.19 -18.37 -3.09
N ASN A 206 -15.42 -18.89 -4.05
CA ASN A 206 -15.00 -20.30 -4.09
C ASN A 206 -13.48 -20.39 -3.93
N VAL A 207 -13.02 -20.39 -2.68
CA VAL A 207 -11.59 -20.45 -2.38
C VAL A 207 -11.06 -21.86 -2.65
N ASN A 208 -10.09 -21.97 -3.59
CA ASN A 208 -9.37 -23.21 -3.78
C ASN A 208 -8.39 -23.44 -2.61
N LEU A 209 -8.67 -24.40 -1.75
CA LEU A 209 -7.79 -24.79 -0.64
C LEU A 209 -6.79 -25.91 -1.02
N ARG A 210 -6.94 -26.52 -2.21
CA ARG A 210 -5.98 -27.50 -2.75
C ARG A 210 -4.85 -26.74 -3.46
N LYS A 211 -3.84 -26.37 -2.70
CA LYS A 211 -2.74 -25.54 -3.16
C LYS A 211 -1.55 -26.35 -3.66
N LYS A 212 -0.82 -25.80 -4.64
CA LYS A 212 0.47 -26.32 -5.09
C LYS A 212 1.58 -25.99 -4.07
N ARG A 213 2.66 -26.73 -4.11
CA ARG A 213 3.86 -26.46 -3.29
C ARG A 213 4.63 -25.25 -3.84
N GLN A 214 4.04 -24.09 -3.76
CA GLN A 214 4.56 -22.84 -4.33
C GLN A 214 4.67 -21.75 -3.26
N LEU A 215 5.85 -21.12 -3.22
CA LEU A 215 6.03 -19.80 -2.64
C LEU A 215 5.70 -18.75 -3.71
N LEU A 216 4.96 -17.74 -3.35
CA LEU A 216 4.53 -16.68 -4.25
C LEU A 216 5.04 -15.32 -3.77
N TYR A 217 5.48 -14.51 -4.70
CA TYR A 217 5.65 -13.08 -4.54
C TYR A 217 4.79 -12.37 -5.60
N VAL A 218 4.05 -11.35 -5.18
CA VAL A 218 3.28 -10.49 -6.09
C VAL A 218 3.59 -9.03 -5.77
N GLY A 219 4.08 -8.28 -6.75
CA GLY A 219 4.36 -6.86 -6.60
C GLY A 219 5.50 -6.34 -7.45
N ARG A 220 5.78 -5.04 -7.30
CA ARG A 220 6.89 -4.38 -8.00
C ARG A 220 8.23 -4.94 -7.52
N ILE A 221 9.12 -5.23 -8.47
CA ILE A 221 10.48 -5.70 -8.15
C ILE A 221 11.37 -4.47 -7.95
N SER A 222 11.60 -4.11 -6.68
CA SER A 222 12.41 -2.95 -6.29
C SER A 222 13.24 -3.22 -5.04
N TYR A 223 14.43 -2.64 -4.98
CA TYR A 223 15.30 -2.67 -3.79
C TYR A 223 14.91 -1.63 -2.76
N ASP A 224 14.17 -0.59 -3.15
CA ASP A 224 13.85 0.55 -2.29
C ASP A 224 12.89 0.13 -1.18
N ASP A 225 11.75 -0.40 -1.56
CA ASP A 225 10.63 -0.73 -0.69
C ASP A 225 10.42 -2.25 -0.58
N LYS A 226 10.35 -2.98 -1.69
CA LYS A 226 9.91 -4.39 -1.71
C LYS A 226 11.00 -5.41 -1.36
N ARG A 227 12.28 -5.10 -1.65
CA ARG A 227 13.44 -5.92 -1.28
C ARG A 227 13.32 -7.39 -1.68
N VAL A 228 12.97 -7.64 -2.94
CA VAL A 228 12.83 -8.99 -3.49
C VAL A 228 14.14 -9.79 -3.44
N ASP A 229 15.28 -9.10 -3.42
CA ASP A 229 16.60 -9.69 -3.17
C ASP A 229 16.65 -10.53 -1.89
N ARG A 230 15.99 -10.09 -0.82
CA ARG A 230 15.91 -10.84 0.44
C ARG A 230 15.16 -12.16 0.28
N LEU A 231 14.11 -12.17 -0.55
CA LEU A 231 13.36 -13.39 -0.84
C LEU A 231 14.25 -14.41 -1.58
N ILE A 232 15.12 -13.95 -2.47
CA ILE A 232 16.09 -14.82 -3.15
C ILE A 232 17.07 -15.44 -2.13
N TYR A 233 17.58 -14.68 -1.17
CA TYR A 233 18.42 -15.23 -0.09
C TYR A 233 17.64 -16.20 0.81
N ILE A 234 16.36 -15.93 1.09
CA ILE A 234 15.50 -16.85 1.85
C ILE A 234 15.31 -18.14 1.05
N TRP A 235 15.03 -18.05 -0.25
CA TRP A 235 14.89 -19.19 -1.14
C TRP A 235 16.18 -20.02 -1.22
N ASN A 236 17.35 -19.39 -1.24
CA ASN A 236 18.64 -20.09 -1.20
C ASN A 236 18.81 -21.00 0.04
N ILE A 237 18.17 -20.64 1.16
CA ILE A 237 18.15 -21.48 2.36
C ILE A 237 17.14 -22.63 2.24
N ILE A 238 16.02 -22.39 1.56
CA ILE A 238 14.88 -23.31 1.47
C ILE A 238 15.05 -24.34 0.36
N CYS A 239 15.49 -23.93 -0.83
CA CYS A 239 15.39 -24.71 -2.06
C CYS A 239 16.03 -26.11 -2.00
N LYS A 240 17.14 -26.27 -1.25
CA LYS A 240 17.81 -27.58 -1.06
C LYS A 240 17.09 -28.47 -0.05
N LYS A 241 16.32 -27.88 0.89
CA LYS A 241 15.60 -28.60 1.94
C LYS A 241 14.16 -28.95 1.55
N ALA A 242 13.63 -28.27 0.54
CA ALA A 242 12.28 -28.45 0.03
C ALA A 242 12.29 -28.65 -1.50
N PRO A 243 12.77 -29.80 -2.01
CA PRO A 243 13.00 -30.04 -3.44
C PRO A 243 11.71 -30.03 -4.27
N GLU A 244 10.57 -30.27 -3.66
CA GLU A 244 9.26 -30.28 -4.32
C GLU A 244 8.58 -28.90 -4.38
N TRP A 245 9.22 -27.87 -3.82
CA TRP A 245 8.71 -26.51 -3.81
C TRP A 245 9.35 -25.66 -4.90
N GLU A 246 8.60 -24.69 -5.39
CA GLU A 246 9.09 -23.68 -6.32
C GLU A 246 8.79 -22.27 -5.83
N LEU A 247 9.54 -21.28 -6.30
CA LEU A 247 9.34 -19.86 -6.05
C LEU A 247 8.82 -19.19 -7.32
N ILE A 248 7.65 -18.57 -7.22
CA ILE A 248 7.01 -17.82 -8.30
C ILE A 248 7.07 -16.34 -7.97
N ILE A 249 7.62 -15.53 -8.87
CA ILE A 249 7.73 -14.09 -8.75
C ILE A 249 6.90 -13.45 -9.85
N VAL A 250 5.79 -12.81 -9.45
CA VAL A 250 4.84 -12.12 -10.32
C VAL A 250 5.01 -10.62 -10.15
N GLY A 251 5.30 -9.96 -11.23
CA GLY A 251 5.52 -8.52 -11.29
C GLY A 251 6.76 -8.14 -12.07
N ASP A 252 6.96 -6.84 -12.18
CA ASP A 252 8.10 -6.23 -12.86
C ASP A 252 8.61 -5.04 -12.05
N GLY A 253 9.70 -4.43 -12.47
CA GLY A 253 10.23 -3.24 -11.82
C GLY A 253 11.69 -2.95 -12.16
N PRO A 254 12.20 -1.81 -11.66
CA PRO A 254 13.51 -1.30 -12.06
C PRO A 254 14.67 -2.25 -11.72
N ASP A 255 14.54 -3.06 -10.67
CA ASP A 255 15.62 -3.91 -10.17
C ASP A 255 15.44 -5.40 -10.57
N ARG A 256 14.53 -5.70 -11.52
CA ARG A 256 14.26 -7.07 -11.97
C ARG A 256 15.51 -7.78 -12.46
N ARG A 257 16.26 -7.14 -13.35
CA ARG A 257 17.50 -7.72 -13.92
C ARG A 257 18.53 -8.06 -12.86
N ASP A 258 18.68 -7.19 -11.86
CA ASP A 258 19.60 -7.41 -10.74
C ASP A 258 19.18 -8.61 -9.90
N VAL A 259 17.87 -8.80 -9.69
CA VAL A 259 17.32 -9.94 -8.94
C VAL A 259 17.46 -11.24 -9.75
N GLU A 260 17.22 -11.23 -11.05
CA GLU A 260 17.46 -12.37 -11.95
C GLU A 260 18.96 -12.77 -11.95
N SER A 261 19.86 -11.81 -12.09
CA SER A 261 21.32 -12.04 -12.00
C SER A 261 21.75 -12.58 -10.63
N LEU A 262 21.05 -12.23 -9.55
CA LEU A 262 21.30 -12.80 -8.22
C LEU A 262 20.93 -14.29 -8.17
N VAL A 263 19.80 -14.69 -8.79
CA VAL A 263 19.38 -16.09 -8.89
C VAL A 263 20.43 -16.92 -9.67
N GLU A 264 20.90 -16.41 -10.81
CA GLU A 264 21.94 -17.06 -11.62
C GLU A 264 23.27 -17.21 -10.85
N ARG A 265 23.73 -16.13 -10.21
CA ARG A 265 24.97 -16.13 -9.42
C ARG A 265 24.94 -17.13 -8.27
N LEU A 266 23.79 -17.29 -7.62
CA LEU A 266 23.58 -18.24 -6.54
C LEU A 266 23.25 -19.65 -7.06
N LYS A 267 23.14 -19.85 -8.38
CA LYS A 267 22.78 -21.11 -9.05
C LYS A 267 21.49 -21.72 -8.45
N LEU A 268 20.46 -20.88 -8.27
CA LEU A 268 19.21 -21.33 -7.68
C LEU A 268 18.30 -21.94 -8.74
N GLU A 269 17.72 -23.06 -8.40
CA GLU A 269 16.74 -23.75 -9.21
C GLU A 269 15.31 -23.46 -8.75
N ARG A 270 14.35 -23.76 -9.64
CA ARG A 270 12.91 -23.66 -9.35
C ARG A 270 12.47 -22.26 -8.92
N VAL A 271 13.07 -21.22 -9.53
CA VAL A 271 12.66 -19.83 -9.46
C VAL A 271 12.10 -19.43 -10.81
N ARG A 272 10.88 -18.92 -10.84
CA ARG A 272 10.22 -18.49 -12.06
C ARG A 272 9.78 -17.03 -11.98
N PHE A 273 10.33 -16.20 -12.84
CA PHE A 273 9.90 -14.82 -13.04
C PHE A 273 8.81 -14.77 -14.12
N VAL A 274 7.62 -14.34 -13.74
CA VAL A 274 6.46 -14.32 -14.64
C VAL A 274 6.34 -12.98 -15.39
N GLY A 275 6.92 -11.92 -14.83
CA GLY A 275 6.74 -10.56 -15.32
C GLY A 275 5.43 -9.93 -14.83
N TYR A 276 5.13 -8.73 -15.35
CA TYR A 276 3.88 -8.05 -15.06
C TYR A 276 2.68 -8.85 -15.56
N GLN A 277 1.65 -8.92 -14.74
CA GLN A 277 0.38 -9.57 -15.07
C GLN A 277 -0.77 -8.63 -14.73
N SER A 278 -1.69 -8.41 -15.66
CA SER A 278 -2.93 -7.66 -15.42
C SER A 278 -3.92 -8.41 -14.53
N GLY A 279 -3.82 -9.74 -14.47
CA GLY A 279 -4.64 -10.61 -13.64
C GLY A 279 -3.75 -11.58 -12.83
N VAL A 280 -3.72 -11.40 -11.51
CA VAL A 280 -2.87 -12.21 -10.61
C VAL A 280 -3.62 -13.33 -9.90
N GLN A 281 -4.94 -13.39 -10.05
CA GLN A 281 -5.83 -14.30 -9.33
C GLN A 281 -5.38 -15.77 -9.41
N LYS A 282 -5.03 -16.25 -10.62
CA LYS A 282 -4.61 -17.65 -10.85
C LYS A 282 -3.36 -18.04 -10.05
N PHE A 283 -2.47 -17.07 -9.73
CA PHE A 283 -1.27 -17.35 -8.94
C PHE A 283 -1.62 -17.51 -7.47
N TYR A 284 -2.57 -16.73 -6.97
CA TYR A 284 -3.10 -16.92 -5.62
C TYR A 284 -3.92 -18.22 -5.49
N GLU A 285 -4.65 -18.64 -6.52
CA GLU A 285 -5.37 -19.91 -6.53
C GLU A 285 -4.44 -21.11 -6.37
N ASP A 286 -3.27 -21.06 -6.97
CA ASP A 286 -2.28 -22.13 -6.97
C ASP A 286 -1.36 -22.13 -5.75
N ALA A 287 -0.91 -21.00 -5.29
CA ALA A 287 0.16 -20.87 -4.29
C ALA A 287 -0.27 -21.28 -2.87
N SER A 288 0.67 -21.83 -2.11
CA SER A 288 0.48 -22.17 -0.70
C SER A 288 0.87 -21.06 0.27
N ILE A 289 1.94 -20.34 -0.02
CA ILE A 289 2.53 -19.32 0.87
C ILE A 289 2.85 -18.09 0.04
N LEU A 290 2.46 -16.91 0.52
CA LEU A 290 2.92 -15.62 -0.01
C LEU A 290 4.06 -15.10 0.85
N CYS A 291 5.11 -14.58 0.21
CA CYS A 291 6.27 -14.01 0.88
C CYS A 291 6.40 -12.51 0.57
N LEU A 292 6.40 -11.67 1.61
CA LEU A 292 6.65 -10.24 1.53
C LEU A 292 7.88 -9.86 2.36
N THR A 293 8.89 -9.26 1.69
CA THR A 293 10.19 -8.97 2.32
C THR A 293 10.51 -7.47 2.38
N SER A 294 9.48 -6.64 2.31
CA SER A 294 9.55 -5.18 2.20
C SER A 294 10.27 -4.50 3.37
N ASN A 295 10.83 -3.32 3.11
CA ASN A 295 11.35 -2.42 4.12
C ASN A 295 10.23 -1.68 4.87
N PHE A 296 9.21 -1.27 4.13
CA PHE A 296 8.02 -0.59 4.65
C PHE A 296 6.83 -0.80 3.72
N GLU A 297 5.65 -0.72 4.27
CA GLU A 297 4.35 -0.83 3.59
C GLU A 297 3.33 0.01 4.34
N GLY A 298 2.36 0.58 3.64
CA GLY A 298 1.19 1.16 4.28
C GLY A 298 0.19 0.07 4.66
N TRP A 299 -0.41 -0.51 3.64
CA TRP A 299 -1.35 -1.64 3.71
C TRP A 299 -1.14 -2.52 2.48
N PRO A 300 -0.25 -3.50 2.54
CA PRO A 300 0.11 -4.28 1.36
C PRO A 300 -1.05 -5.17 0.90
N LEU A 301 -1.71 -4.79 -0.19
CA LEU A 301 -2.85 -5.53 -0.75
C LEU A 301 -2.51 -6.99 -1.05
N ALA A 302 -1.26 -7.29 -1.43
CA ALA A 302 -0.83 -8.66 -1.66
C ALA A 302 -1.04 -9.58 -0.44
N LEU A 303 -0.97 -9.05 0.80
CA LEU A 303 -1.26 -9.84 2.01
C LEU A 303 -2.75 -10.14 2.16
N THR A 304 -3.61 -9.15 1.91
CA THR A 304 -5.07 -9.33 1.99
C THR A 304 -5.59 -10.17 0.83
N GLU A 305 -5.03 -10.01 -0.38
CA GLU A 305 -5.28 -10.88 -1.53
C GLU A 305 -4.91 -12.34 -1.23
N ALA A 306 -3.75 -12.56 -0.62
CA ALA A 306 -3.33 -13.89 -0.19
C ALA A 306 -4.32 -14.49 0.81
N GLN A 307 -4.71 -13.73 1.84
CA GLN A 307 -5.68 -14.16 2.83
C GLN A 307 -7.02 -14.53 2.18
N ALA A 308 -7.55 -13.68 1.29
CA ALA A 308 -8.81 -13.93 0.59
C ALA A 308 -8.81 -15.22 -0.24
N ASN A 309 -7.63 -15.61 -0.72
CA ASN A 309 -7.44 -16.81 -1.52
C ASN A 309 -6.96 -18.05 -0.73
N GLY A 310 -6.87 -17.99 0.60
CA GLY A 310 -6.38 -19.11 1.41
C GLY A 310 -4.88 -19.39 1.23
N VAL A 311 -4.11 -18.40 0.78
CA VAL A 311 -2.65 -18.41 0.72
C VAL A 311 -2.12 -17.84 2.04
N ILE A 312 -1.19 -18.53 2.69
CA ILE A 312 -0.69 -18.12 4.00
C ILE A 312 0.37 -17.02 3.83
N PRO A 313 0.11 -15.79 4.27
CA PRO A 313 1.07 -14.70 4.11
C PRO A 313 2.16 -14.72 5.18
N PHE A 314 3.40 -14.55 4.75
CA PHE A 314 4.59 -14.31 5.56
C PHE A 314 5.13 -12.92 5.29
N ALA A 315 5.41 -12.15 6.31
CA ALA A 315 6.02 -10.82 6.15
C ALA A 315 6.92 -10.44 7.32
N PHE A 316 7.88 -9.54 7.06
CA PHE A 316 8.57 -8.84 8.13
C PHE A 316 7.60 -7.92 8.87
N ASN A 317 7.61 -7.96 10.20
CA ASN A 317 6.84 -7.06 11.06
C ASN A 317 7.49 -5.66 11.10
N CYS A 318 7.55 -5.00 9.95
CA CYS A 318 8.24 -3.72 9.79
C CYS A 318 7.34 -2.50 9.88
N THR A 319 6.01 -2.67 9.78
CA THR A 319 5.03 -1.58 9.89
C THR A 319 3.75 -2.04 10.59
N ALA A 320 3.01 -1.09 11.14
CA ALA A 320 1.76 -1.37 11.85
C ALA A 320 0.67 -1.96 10.92
N GLY A 321 0.62 -1.54 9.65
CA GLY A 321 -0.32 -2.11 8.67
C GLY A 321 -0.11 -3.61 8.47
N ILE A 322 1.15 -4.06 8.28
CA ILE A 322 1.49 -5.48 8.20
C ILE A 322 1.09 -6.20 9.50
N HIS A 323 1.43 -5.60 10.65
CA HIS A 323 1.06 -6.18 11.95
C HIS A 323 -0.45 -6.39 12.07
N LYS A 324 -1.24 -5.38 11.73
CA LYS A 324 -2.72 -5.41 11.80
C LYS A 324 -3.33 -6.50 10.91
N ILE A 325 -2.77 -6.69 9.72
CA ILE A 325 -3.26 -7.72 8.77
C ILE A 325 -2.94 -9.13 9.28
N LEU A 326 -1.73 -9.37 9.80
CA LEU A 326 -1.23 -10.71 10.09
C LEU A 326 -1.39 -11.14 11.56
N ALA A 327 -1.68 -10.23 12.48
CA ALA A 327 -1.86 -10.59 13.89
C ALA A 327 -3.20 -11.30 14.14
N PRO A 328 -3.24 -12.30 15.04
CA PRO A 328 -2.09 -12.91 15.73
C PRO A 328 -1.25 -13.79 14.80
N SER A 329 0.07 -13.68 14.97
CA SER A 329 1.03 -14.48 14.18
C SER A 329 0.86 -15.98 14.41
N GLY A 330 0.90 -16.76 13.32
CA GLY A 330 0.64 -18.21 13.34
C GLY A 330 -0.85 -18.58 13.22
N ILE A 331 -1.74 -17.58 13.10
CA ILE A 331 -3.17 -17.75 12.84
C ILE A 331 -3.55 -17.05 11.52
N ASN A 332 -3.41 -15.74 11.45
CA ASN A 332 -3.81 -14.93 10.29
C ASN A 332 -2.68 -14.74 9.25
N GLY A 333 -1.54 -15.36 9.48
CA GLY A 333 -0.30 -15.27 8.72
C GLY A 333 0.89 -15.37 9.67
N VAL A 334 2.09 -15.13 9.17
CA VAL A 334 3.31 -15.25 9.99
C VAL A 334 4.11 -13.94 9.97
N LEU A 335 4.24 -13.34 11.14
CA LEU A 335 5.07 -12.16 11.38
C LEU A 335 6.49 -12.57 11.74
N ILE A 336 7.46 -12.06 10.99
CA ILE A 336 8.88 -12.33 11.20
C ILE A 336 9.56 -11.06 11.73
N PRO A 337 10.47 -11.15 12.70
CA PRO A 337 11.27 -10.01 13.12
C PRO A 337 11.95 -9.35 11.93
N PRO A 338 11.98 -8.00 11.83
CA PRO A 338 12.49 -7.30 10.67
C PRO A 338 13.90 -7.75 10.28
N TYR A 339 14.07 -8.07 9.01
CA TYR A 339 15.33 -8.42 8.36
C TYR A 339 16.02 -9.73 8.79
N HIS A 340 15.38 -10.56 9.60
CA HIS A 340 15.89 -11.87 10.02
C HIS A 340 15.60 -12.97 8.97
N LEU A 341 16.38 -13.02 7.89
CA LEU A 341 16.19 -13.94 6.76
C LEU A 341 16.23 -15.42 7.16
N ARG A 342 17.13 -15.79 8.08
CA ARG A 342 17.25 -17.18 8.58
C ARG A 342 16.01 -17.61 9.37
N ILE A 343 15.45 -16.70 10.19
CA ILE A 343 14.20 -16.97 10.93
C ILE A 343 13.05 -17.11 9.93
N TYR A 344 13.00 -16.25 8.90
CA TYR A 344 12.00 -16.30 7.85
C TYR A 344 12.00 -17.67 7.16
N ALA A 345 13.16 -18.11 6.66
CA ALA A 345 13.32 -19.42 6.03
C ALA A 345 12.97 -20.58 6.96
N LYS A 346 13.42 -20.52 8.24
CA LYS A 346 13.10 -21.54 9.24
C LYS A 346 11.61 -21.67 9.47
N LYS A 347 10.88 -20.54 9.61
CA LYS A 347 9.43 -20.57 9.81
C LYS A 347 8.66 -21.11 8.62
N ILE A 348 9.12 -20.85 7.39
CA ILE A 348 8.55 -21.47 6.18
C ILE A 348 8.75 -22.98 6.22
N LEU A 349 9.97 -23.46 6.46
CA LEU A 349 10.27 -24.89 6.52
C LEU A 349 9.46 -25.60 7.61
N GLU A 350 9.36 -25.02 8.82
CA GLU A 350 8.51 -25.53 9.90
C GLU A 350 7.03 -25.70 9.47
N LEU A 351 6.52 -24.77 8.68
CA LEU A 351 5.16 -24.85 8.17
C LEU A 351 5.03 -25.87 7.04
N MET A 352 6.02 -25.98 6.14
CA MET A 352 6.05 -27.00 5.07
C MET A 352 6.02 -28.42 5.64
N ASP A 353 6.69 -28.64 6.77
CA ASP A 353 6.74 -29.93 7.45
C ASP A 353 5.48 -30.23 8.29
N ASN A 354 4.54 -29.28 8.39
CA ASN A 354 3.30 -29.46 9.17
C ASN A 354 2.04 -29.18 8.32
N PRO A 355 1.59 -30.17 7.51
CA PRO A 355 0.41 -30.02 6.65
C PRO A 355 -0.89 -29.73 7.42
N LEU A 356 -1.04 -30.25 8.63
CA LEU A 356 -2.22 -30.00 9.46
C LEU A 356 -2.30 -28.54 9.87
N LYS A 357 -1.19 -27.98 10.36
CA LYS A 357 -1.11 -26.56 10.72
C LYS A 357 -1.28 -25.65 9.48
N MET A 358 -0.71 -26.04 8.36
CA MET A 358 -0.87 -25.32 7.11
C MET A 358 -2.32 -25.27 6.68
N ASN A 359 -3.07 -26.38 6.80
CA ASN A 359 -4.49 -26.42 6.46
C ASN A 359 -5.33 -25.58 7.41
N GLU A 360 -5.09 -25.67 8.72
CA GLU A 360 -5.74 -24.83 9.73
C GLU A 360 -5.54 -23.32 9.42
N MET A 361 -4.30 -22.92 9.14
CA MET A 361 -4.00 -21.53 8.82
C MET A 361 -4.69 -21.05 7.55
N ARG A 362 -4.84 -21.90 6.51
CA ARG A 362 -5.58 -21.54 5.29
C ARG A 362 -7.03 -21.15 5.59
N HIS A 363 -7.69 -21.87 6.45
CA HIS A 363 -9.06 -21.54 6.86
C HIS A 363 -9.09 -20.21 7.65
N ASN A 364 -8.15 -20.02 8.57
CA ASN A 364 -8.09 -18.82 9.39
C ASN A 364 -7.82 -17.55 8.58
N VAL A 365 -6.89 -17.60 7.59
CA VAL A 365 -6.61 -16.43 6.75
C VAL A 365 -7.82 -16.05 5.88
N VAL A 366 -8.61 -17.03 5.41
CA VAL A 366 -9.85 -16.75 4.68
C VAL A 366 -10.89 -16.10 5.59
N LEU A 367 -11.02 -16.55 6.83
CA LEU A 367 -11.91 -15.91 7.80
C LEU A 367 -11.47 -14.48 8.08
N LYS A 368 -10.16 -14.24 8.25
CA LYS A 368 -9.59 -12.91 8.49
C LYS A 368 -9.85 -11.94 7.33
N SER A 369 -9.75 -12.42 6.08
CA SER A 369 -9.97 -11.57 4.91
C SER A 369 -11.37 -10.95 4.84
N LYS A 370 -12.37 -11.57 5.44
CA LYS A 370 -13.75 -11.05 5.47
C LYS A 370 -13.87 -9.71 6.19
N GLU A 371 -12.94 -9.39 7.12
CA GLU A 371 -12.91 -8.09 7.80
C GLU A 371 -12.63 -6.93 6.82
N TYR A 372 -12.08 -7.24 5.64
CA TYR A 372 -11.70 -6.28 4.59
C TYR A 372 -12.65 -6.34 3.39
N SER A 373 -13.81 -6.98 3.51
CA SER A 373 -14.76 -7.10 2.39
C SER A 373 -15.18 -5.71 1.88
N PRO A 374 -15.47 -5.59 0.56
CA PRO A 374 -15.91 -4.33 -0.03
C PRO A 374 -17.16 -3.76 0.65
N ASP A 375 -18.08 -4.64 1.10
CA ASP A 375 -19.29 -4.21 1.80
C ASP A 375 -18.99 -3.55 3.15
N LEU A 376 -18.11 -4.15 3.95
CA LEU A 376 -17.75 -3.59 5.26
C LEU A 376 -16.95 -2.28 5.15
N VAL A 377 -15.99 -2.24 4.22
CA VAL A 377 -15.15 -1.06 4.02
C VAL A 377 -15.94 0.03 3.31
N GLY A 378 -16.71 -0.33 2.26
CA GLY A 378 -17.55 0.59 1.52
C GLY A 378 -18.61 1.24 2.38
N CYS A 379 -19.27 0.49 3.27
CA CYS A 379 -20.23 1.01 4.24
C CYS A 379 -19.60 2.09 5.16
N LYS A 380 -18.34 1.88 5.60
CA LYS A 380 -17.63 2.88 6.40
C LYS A 380 -17.36 4.18 5.62
N TRP A 381 -16.96 4.06 4.34
CA TRP A 381 -16.78 5.20 3.45
C TRP A 381 -18.09 5.93 3.20
N LEU A 382 -19.16 5.20 2.91
CA LEU A 382 -20.50 5.76 2.71
C LEU A 382 -20.96 6.53 3.95
N THR A 383 -20.85 5.92 5.15
CA THR A 383 -21.17 6.57 6.43
C THR A 383 -20.34 7.83 6.64
N LEU A 384 -19.04 7.81 6.31
CA LEU A 384 -18.19 8.99 6.40
C LEU A 384 -18.67 10.09 5.47
N PHE A 385 -19.00 9.78 4.22
CA PHE A 385 -19.49 10.73 3.23
C PHE A 385 -20.85 11.34 3.67
N ASP A 386 -21.78 10.50 4.14
CA ASP A 386 -23.10 10.95 4.59
C ASP A 386 -23.03 11.88 5.81
N ASN A 387 -22.04 11.70 6.67
CA ASN A 387 -21.82 12.56 7.83
C ASN A 387 -21.14 13.91 7.49
N LEU A 388 -20.57 14.05 6.30
CA LEU A 388 -19.88 15.27 5.86
C LEU A 388 -20.77 16.22 5.07
N ILE A 389 -21.78 15.71 4.41
CA ILE A 389 -22.72 16.43 3.56
C ILE A 389 -24.06 16.54 4.27
#